data_0e1fd1b19c408d91abfba984ddb98645
#
_entry.id   0e1fd1b19c408d91abfba984ddb98645
#
_cell.length_a   1.000
_cell.length_b   1.000
_cell.length_c   1.000
_cell.angle_alpha   90.00
_cell.angle_beta   90.00
_cell.angle_gamma   90.00
#
_symmetry.space_group_name_H-M   'P 1'
#
loop_
_entity.id
_entity.type
_entity.pdbx_description
1 polymer ?
#
loop_
_entity_poly.entity_id
_entity_poly.type
_entity_poly.pdbx_seq_one_letter_code
_entity_poly.pdbx_strand_id
1 'polypeptide(L)'
;LTPQTVARFKSRFHCDVALLHSGLNDSKRLQAWQHAQTGKASIIIGTRSAIYTPLPHLGLIILDEEHDLSYKQQEGFRYHARDVALYRGHLQSCPVILGSATPSIDSYYLVETGKLTALQLNKRAGHALLPKMHLIDLKIGMSCIG
;
A
#
# COMPACT_ATOMS: atom_id res chain seq x y z
N LEU A 1 -0.45 -5.23 -7.43
CA LEU A 1 -1.26 -6.29 -6.80
C LEU A 1 -1.02 -7.62 -7.49
N THR A 2 -0.35 -8.55 -6.82
CA THR A 2 -0.06 -9.88 -7.37
C THR A 2 -1.12 -10.90 -6.92
N PRO A 3 -1.45 -11.91 -7.74
CA PRO A 3 -2.33 -13.01 -7.35
C PRO A 3 -1.89 -13.71 -6.06
N GLN A 4 -0.58 -13.78 -5.82
CA GLN A 4 0.01 -14.36 -4.61
C GLN A 4 -0.37 -13.60 -3.34
N THR A 5 -0.37 -12.26 -3.38
CA THR A 5 -0.78 -11.44 -2.24
C THR A 5 -2.21 -11.74 -1.84
N VAL A 6 -3.10 -11.79 -2.82
CA VAL A 6 -4.52 -12.10 -2.60
C VAL A 6 -4.72 -13.49 -1.99
N ALA A 7 -4.01 -14.49 -2.53
CA ALA A 7 -4.08 -15.87 -2.02
C ALA A 7 -3.62 -15.94 -0.55
N ARG A 8 -2.55 -15.22 -0.19
CA ARG A 8 -2.07 -15.13 1.20
C ARG A 8 -3.10 -14.54 2.15
N PHE A 9 -3.78 -13.46 1.74
CA PHE A 9 -4.84 -12.88 2.57
C PHE A 9 -6.02 -13.82 2.75
N LYS A 10 -6.50 -14.44 1.66
CA LYS A 10 -7.61 -15.41 1.72
C LYS A 10 -7.29 -16.60 2.61
N SER A 11 -6.09 -17.18 2.49
CA SER A 11 -5.68 -18.32 3.30
C SER A 11 -5.49 -18.00 4.78
N ARG A 12 -5.08 -16.76 5.09
CA ARG A 12 -4.81 -16.34 6.47
C ARG A 12 -6.07 -15.92 7.23
N PHE A 13 -6.98 -15.23 6.57
CA PHE A 13 -8.11 -14.58 7.25
C PHE A 13 -9.45 -15.31 7.07
N HIS A 14 -9.50 -16.34 6.20
CA HIS A 14 -10.69 -17.14 5.94
C HIS A 14 -11.96 -16.29 5.67
N CYS A 15 -11.81 -15.18 4.97
CA CYS A 15 -12.87 -14.23 4.66
C CYS A 15 -12.86 -13.82 3.19
N ASP A 16 -13.95 -13.24 2.73
CA ASP A 16 -14.04 -12.70 1.38
C ASP A 16 -13.18 -11.45 1.23
N VAL A 17 -12.41 -11.43 0.14
CA VAL A 17 -11.52 -10.33 -0.23
C VAL A 17 -12.01 -9.73 -1.53
N ALA A 18 -12.34 -8.44 -1.51
CA ALA A 18 -12.65 -7.66 -2.69
C ALA A 18 -11.38 -7.04 -3.29
N LEU A 19 -11.24 -7.13 -4.61
CA LEU A 19 -10.10 -6.56 -5.36
C LEU A 19 -10.56 -5.34 -6.15
N LEU A 20 -9.81 -4.24 -6.06
CA LEU A 20 -10.08 -2.99 -6.77
C LEU A 20 -8.82 -2.44 -7.42
N HIS A 21 -8.67 -2.65 -8.72
CA HIS A 21 -7.54 -2.14 -9.51
C HIS A 21 -7.99 -1.75 -10.93
N SER A 22 -7.15 -1.01 -11.63
CA SER A 22 -7.45 -0.48 -12.96
C SER A 22 -7.67 -1.54 -14.05
N GLY A 23 -7.13 -2.75 -13.88
CA GLY A 23 -7.30 -3.85 -14.83
C GLY A 23 -8.65 -4.59 -14.71
N LEU A 24 -9.53 -4.19 -13.80
CA LEU A 24 -10.89 -4.77 -13.72
C LEU A 24 -11.79 -4.10 -14.74
N ASN A 25 -12.65 -4.90 -15.40
CA ASN A 25 -13.76 -4.35 -16.14
C ASN A 25 -14.82 -3.75 -15.20
N ASP A 26 -15.71 -2.90 -15.74
CA ASP A 26 -16.67 -2.15 -14.92
C ASP A 26 -17.62 -3.03 -14.12
N SER A 27 -18.07 -4.15 -14.70
CA SER A 27 -18.93 -5.12 -14.01
C SER A 27 -18.26 -5.73 -12.78
N LYS A 28 -17.01 -6.18 -12.91
CA LYS A 28 -16.25 -6.75 -11.78
C LYS A 28 -15.93 -5.67 -10.73
N ARG A 29 -15.66 -4.45 -11.17
CA ARG A 29 -15.42 -3.31 -10.26
C ARG A 29 -16.68 -2.99 -9.46
N LEU A 30 -17.83 -2.93 -10.11
CA LEU A 30 -19.13 -2.71 -9.45
C LEU A 30 -19.43 -3.83 -8.45
N GLN A 31 -19.24 -5.09 -8.84
CA GLN A 31 -19.45 -6.23 -7.96
C GLN A 31 -18.54 -6.16 -6.72
N ALA A 32 -17.25 -5.88 -6.88
CA ALA A 32 -16.32 -5.72 -5.77
C ALA A 32 -16.73 -4.57 -4.83
N TRP A 33 -17.19 -3.46 -5.40
CA TRP A 33 -17.70 -2.32 -4.65
C TRP A 33 -18.96 -2.69 -3.84
N GLN A 34 -19.91 -3.37 -4.44
CA GLN A 34 -21.14 -3.83 -3.77
C GLN A 34 -20.85 -4.84 -2.66
N HIS A 35 -19.91 -5.79 -2.88
CA HIS A 35 -19.49 -6.73 -1.85
C HIS A 35 -18.85 -6.02 -0.65
N ALA A 36 -18.08 -4.97 -0.88
CA ALA A 36 -17.53 -4.15 0.17
C ALA A 36 -18.62 -3.36 0.91
N GLN A 37 -19.51 -2.69 0.17
CA GLN A 37 -20.58 -1.86 0.73
C GLN A 37 -21.57 -2.66 1.59
N THR A 38 -21.87 -3.89 1.19
CA THR A 38 -22.79 -4.78 1.93
C THR A 38 -22.11 -5.52 3.08
N GLY A 39 -20.78 -5.36 3.26
CA GLY A 39 -20.02 -6.09 4.26
C GLY A 39 -19.77 -7.56 3.93
N LYS A 40 -20.13 -8.02 2.73
CA LYS A 40 -19.84 -9.38 2.25
C LYS A 40 -18.32 -9.61 2.16
N ALA A 41 -17.57 -8.62 1.66
CA ALA A 41 -16.12 -8.64 1.71
C ALA A 41 -15.63 -7.89 2.96
N SER A 42 -14.85 -8.56 3.79
CA SER A 42 -14.26 -7.97 5.01
C SER A 42 -12.90 -7.33 4.76
N ILE A 43 -12.25 -7.70 3.67
CA ILE A 43 -10.94 -7.15 3.26
C ILE A 43 -11.05 -6.61 1.84
N ILE A 44 -10.54 -5.39 1.67
CA ILE A 44 -10.42 -4.75 0.36
C ILE A 44 -8.93 -4.58 0.06
N ILE A 45 -8.50 -5.09 -1.09
CA ILE A 45 -7.14 -4.88 -1.59
C ILE A 45 -7.26 -4.13 -2.90
N GLY A 46 -6.60 -3.00 -3.00
CA GLY A 46 -6.73 -2.17 -4.20
C GLY A 46 -5.58 -1.20 -4.40
N THR A 47 -5.62 -0.50 -5.50
CA THR A 47 -4.74 0.62 -5.80
C THR A 47 -5.30 1.91 -5.17
N ARG A 48 -4.68 3.04 -5.45
CA ARG A 48 -4.99 4.37 -4.89
C ARG A 48 -6.49 4.64 -4.68
N SER A 49 -7.34 4.36 -5.68
CA SER A 49 -8.78 4.66 -5.60
C SER A 49 -9.56 3.76 -4.63
N ALA A 50 -8.99 2.64 -4.20
CA ALA A 50 -9.65 1.76 -3.24
C ALA A 50 -9.89 2.43 -1.88
N ILE A 51 -9.17 3.52 -1.58
CA ILE A 51 -9.37 4.30 -0.36
C ILE A 51 -10.79 4.88 -0.22
N TYR A 52 -11.52 5.02 -1.30
CA TYR A 52 -12.90 5.52 -1.30
C TYR A 52 -13.96 4.43 -1.17
N THR A 53 -13.56 3.16 -1.15
CA THR A 53 -14.53 2.04 -1.11
C THR A 53 -15.26 2.02 0.23
N PRO A 54 -16.60 2.00 0.24
CA PRO A 54 -17.36 1.93 1.47
C PRO A 54 -17.14 0.57 2.14
N LEU A 55 -16.89 0.60 3.44
CA LEU A 55 -16.79 -0.58 4.28
C LEU A 55 -17.53 -0.30 5.59
N PRO A 56 -18.64 -0.99 5.90
CA PRO A 56 -19.50 -0.65 7.05
C PRO A 56 -18.77 -0.68 8.40
N HIS A 57 -17.84 -1.62 8.55
CA HIS A 57 -17.06 -1.81 9.78
C HIS A 57 -15.57 -1.70 9.48
N LEU A 58 -15.13 -0.51 9.03
CA LEU A 58 -13.73 -0.26 8.76
C LEU A 58 -12.93 -0.25 10.07
N GLY A 59 -12.10 -1.27 10.26
CA GLY A 59 -11.30 -1.44 11.47
C GLY A 59 -9.81 -1.09 11.30
N LEU A 60 -9.32 -1.00 10.05
CA LEU A 60 -7.91 -0.73 9.77
C LEU A 60 -7.72 -0.28 8.33
N ILE A 61 -6.84 0.70 8.13
CA ILE A 61 -6.34 1.10 6.80
C ILE A 61 -4.84 0.85 6.77
N ILE A 62 -4.36 0.20 5.70
CA ILE A 62 -2.93 -0.02 5.47
C ILE A 62 -2.55 0.54 4.11
N LEU A 63 -1.56 1.42 4.07
CA LEU A 63 -0.89 1.85 2.85
C LEU A 63 0.52 1.27 2.86
N ASP A 64 0.77 0.35 1.94
CA ASP A 64 2.10 -0.23 1.73
C ASP A 64 2.88 0.62 0.72
N GLU A 65 4.19 0.78 0.93
CA GLU A 65 5.05 1.67 0.13
C GLU A 65 4.48 3.11 0.03
N GLU A 66 4.15 3.71 1.18
CA GLU A 66 3.43 4.99 1.25
C GLU A 66 4.13 6.15 0.52
N HIS A 67 5.44 6.01 0.29
CA HIS A 67 6.28 6.98 -0.42
C HIS A 67 6.07 6.95 -1.95
N ASP A 68 5.39 5.91 -2.49
CA ASP A 68 5.20 5.77 -3.93
C ASP A 68 4.33 6.91 -4.49
N LEU A 69 4.86 7.58 -5.51
CA LEU A 69 4.19 8.70 -6.18
C LEU A 69 2.86 8.32 -6.84
N SER A 70 2.61 7.03 -7.08
CA SER A 70 1.33 6.54 -7.61
C SER A 70 0.14 6.81 -6.67
N TYR A 71 0.38 7.06 -5.39
CA TYR A 71 -0.66 7.48 -4.43
C TYR A 71 -1.14 8.92 -4.65
N LYS A 72 -0.42 9.73 -5.44
CA LYS A 72 -0.82 11.08 -5.78
C LYS A 72 -1.61 11.08 -7.10
N GLN A 73 -2.89 11.48 -7.05
CA GLN A 73 -3.71 11.73 -8.23
C GLN A 73 -3.38 13.12 -8.76
N GLN A 74 -2.90 13.18 -10.00
CA GLN A 74 -2.48 14.45 -10.63
C GLN A 74 -3.50 14.99 -11.62
N GLU A 75 -4.35 14.13 -12.18
CA GLU A 75 -5.37 14.48 -13.17
C GLU A 75 -6.77 14.43 -12.56
N GLY A 76 -7.65 15.31 -13.02
CA GLY A 76 -9.02 15.40 -12.53
C GLY A 76 -9.10 15.86 -11.08
N PHE A 77 -9.81 15.11 -10.25
CA PHE A 77 -9.90 15.37 -8.82
C PHE A 77 -8.57 15.01 -8.14
N ARG A 78 -7.80 16.03 -7.80
CA ARG A 78 -6.45 15.87 -7.23
C ARG A 78 -6.53 15.52 -5.75
N TYR A 79 -5.87 14.44 -5.35
CA TYR A 79 -5.75 14.02 -3.95
C TYR A 79 -4.50 13.15 -3.75
N HIS A 80 -4.08 13.01 -2.51
CA HIS A 80 -3.09 12.03 -2.10
C HIS A 80 -3.78 10.96 -1.24
N ALA A 81 -3.65 9.68 -1.62
CA ALA A 81 -4.37 8.60 -0.91
C ALA A 81 -3.94 8.47 0.56
N ARG A 82 -2.70 8.81 0.91
CA ARG A 82 -2.23 8.87 2.31
C ARG A 82 -3.06 9.86 3.12
N ASP A 83 -3.24 11.08 2.60
CA ASP A 83 -3.95 12.14 3.32
C ASP A 83 -5.43 11.77 3.49
N VAL A 84 -6.03 11.19 2.43
CA VAL A 84 -7.40 10.66 2.51
C VAL A 84 -7.49 9.51 3.52
N ALA A 85 -6.50 8.61 3.58
CA ALA A 85 -6.46 7.52 4.53
C ALA A 85 -6.41 8.00 5.98
N LEU A 86 -5.52 8.96 6.26
CA LEU A 86 -5.39 9.56 7.60
C LEU A 86 -6.68 10.28 8.02
N TYR A 87 -7.28 11.06 7.11
CA TYR A 87 -8.54 11.76 7.36
C TYR A 87 -9.69 10.76 7.58
N ARG A 88 -9.80 9.74 6.75
CA ARG A 88 -10.82 8.69 6.87
C ARG A 88 -10.65 7.90 8.16
N GLY A 89 -9.41 7.54 8.52
CA GLY A 89 -9.10 6.88 9.78
C GLY A 89 -9.55 7.71 10.99
N HIS A 90 -9.28 9.01 10.95
CA HIS A 90 -9.74 9.94 11.99
C HIS A 90 -11.27 9.99 12.09
N LEU A 91 -11.97 10.16 10.96
CA LEU A 91 -13.45 10.21 10.94
C LEU A 91 -14.11 8.92 11.44
N GLN A 92 -13.52 7.77 11.14
CA GLN A 92 -14.10 6.47 11.48
C GLN A 92 -13.46 5.85 12.74
N SER A 93 -12.61 6.61 13.44
CA SER A 93 -11.90 6.17 14.64
C SER A 93 -11.20 4.82 14.46
N CYS A 94 -10.57 4.61 13.28
CA CYS A 94 -9.81 3.40 13.00
C CYS A 94 -8.33 3.70 12.76
N PRO A 95 -7.42 2.81 13.18
CA PRO A 95 -5.98 3.00 12.97
C PRO A 95 -5.61 3.00 11.48
N VAL A 96 -4.57 3.77 11.15
CA VAL A 96 -3.97 3.83 9.83
C VAL A 96 -2.50 3.46 9.94
N ILE A 97 -2.05 2.49 9.15
CA ILE A 97 -0.66 2.07 9.07
C ILE A 97 -0.08 2.52 7.74
N LEU A 98 1.00 3.29 7.80
CA LEU A 98 1.80 3.69 6.66
C LEU A 98 3.08 2.86 6.66
N GLY A 99 3.22 1.93 5.70
CA GLY A 99 4.39 1.06 5.57
C GLY A 99 5.36 1.59 4.53
N SER A 100 6.65 1.67 4.87
CA SER A 100 7.70 2.02 3.91
C SER A 100 9.08 1.62 4.44
N ALA A 101 9.98 1.22 3.55
CA ALA A 101 11.40 1.11 3.85
C ALA A 101 12.11 2.48 3.80
N THR A 102 11.54 3.42 3.03
CA THR A 102 12.05 4.78 2.81
C THR A 102 10.89 5.77 2.95
N PRO A 103 10.46 6.09 4.19
CA PRO A 103 9.31 6.97 4.42
C PRO A 103 9.45 8.31 3.70
N SER A 104 8.33 8.85 3.23
CA SER A 104 8.29 10.18 2.62
C SER A 104 8.64 11.27 3.64
N ILE A 105 9.17 12.39 3.17
CA ILE A 105 9.50 13.55 4.03
C ILE A 105 8.25 14.03 4.78
N ASP A 106 7.10 13.99 4.13
CA ASP A 106 5.83 14.39 4.75
C ASP A 106 5.47 13.46 5.93
N SER A 107 5.60 12.14 5.74
CA SER A 107 5.33 11.16 6.81
C SER A 107 6.33 11.30 7.94
N TYR A 108 7.60 11.53 7.63
CA TYR A 108 8.63 11.80 8.61
C TYR A 108 8.31 13.07 9.44
N TYR A 109 7.92 14.14 8.79
CA TYR A 109 7.49 15.38 9.47
C TYR A 109 6.30 15.17 10.40
N LEU A 110 5.32 14.33 10.00
CA LEU A 110 4.19 14.00 10.86
C LEU A 110 4.61 13.22 12.12
N VAL A 111 5.66 12.40 12.03
CA VAL A 111 6.27 11.73 13.19
C VAL A 111 6.97 12.74 14.10
N GLU A 112 7.83 13.60 13.54
CA GLU A 112 8.56 14.63 14.30
C GLU A 112 7.61 15.60 15.03
N THR A 113 6.45 15.89 14.43
CA THR A 113 5.43 16.75 15.05
C THR A 113 4.47 16.01 15.98
N GLY A 114 4.70 14.72 16.24
CA GLY A 114 3.88 13.90 17.16
C GLY A 114 2.49 13.55 16.63
N LYS A 115 2.22 13.76 15.35
CA LYS A 115 0.93 13.41 14.71
C LYS A 115 0.85 11.93 14.29
N LEU A 116 2.00 11.31 14.09
CA LEU A 116 2.13 9.88 13.83
C LEU A 116 3.14 9.26 14.81
N THR A 117 2.95 7.97 15.10
CA THR A 117 3.90 7.19 15.90
C THR A 117 4.76 6.35 14.97
N ALA A 118 6.09 6.48 15.06
CA ALA A 118 7.01 5.65 14.30
C ALA A 118 7.16 4.27 14.94
N LEU A 119 7.04 3.23 14.11
CA LEU A 119 7.32 1.85 14.46
C LEU A 119 8.43 1.33 13.56
N GLN A 120 9.51 0.80 14.14
CA GLN A 120 10.67 0.30 13.39
C GLN A 120 10.74 -1.22 13.43
N LEU A 121 10.84 -1.83 12.26
CA LEU A 121 11.08 -3.27 12.08
C LEU A 121 12.57 -3.50 11.80
N ASN A 122 13.37 -3.68 12.85
CA ASN A 122 14.82 -3.80 12.73
C ASN A 122 15.30 -5.21 12.34
N LYS A 123 14.43 -6.22 12.39
CA LYS A 123 14.76 -7.59 12.05
C LYS A 123 14.16 -7.98 10.70
N ARG A 124 14.99 -8.54 9.81
CA ARG A 124 14.49 -9.13 8.57
C ARG A 124 13.67 -10.37 8.86
N ALA A 125 12.61 -10.57 8.11
CA ALA A 125 11.84 -11.82 8.15
C ALA A 125 12.67 -12.97 7.55
N GLY A 126 12.82 -14.07 8.29
CA GLY A 126 13.57 -15.25 7.84
C GLY A 126 15.11 -15.08 7.93
N HIS A 127 15.82 -15.99 7.27
CA HIS A 127 17.30 -16.03 7.22
C HIS A 127 17.90 -15.27 6.01
N ALA A 128 17.21 -14.27 5.48
CA ALA A 128 17.67 -13.54 4.32
C ALA A 128 18.94 -12.71 4.65
N LEU A 129 20.03 -13.05 4.00
CA LEU A 129 21.29 -12.31 4.07
C LEU A 129 21.23 -11.11 3.11
N LEU A 130 22.02 -10.07 3.44
CA LEU A 130 22.22 -8.95 2.50
C LEU A 130 22.95 -9.45 1.27
N PRO A 131 22.55 -9.05 0.05
CA PRO A 131 23.31 -9.35 -1.15
C PRO A 131 24.69 -8.71 -1.08
N LYS A 132 25.71 -9.41 -1.57
CA LYS A 132 27.02 -8.80 -1.80
C LYS A 132 26.90 -7.82 -2.96
N MET A 133 27.20 -6.56 -2.71
CA MET A 133 27.25 -5.55 -3.78
C MET A 133 28.67 -5.43 -4.32
N HIS A 134 28.83 -5.52 -5.63
CA HIS A 134 30.05 -5.27 -6.34
C HIS A 134 29.88 -4.03 -7.20
N LEU A 135 30.73 -3.05 -7.01
CA LEU A 135 30.80 -1.88 -7.89
C LEU A 135 31.64 -2.26 -9.12
N ILE A 136 31.04 -2.15 -10.29
CA ILE A 136 31.73 -2.36 -11.58
C ILE A 136 31.91 -0.99 -12.22
N ASP A 137 33.14 -0.55 -12.40
CA ASP A 137 33.44 0.65 -13.18
C ASP A 137 33.41 0.31 -14.67
N LEU A 138 32.36 0.78 -15.34
CA LEU A 138 32.17 0.54 -16.78
C LEU A 138 33.24 1.19 -17.65
N LYS A 139 33.99 2.17 -17.16
CA LYS A 139 35.10 2.79 -17.89
C LYS A 139 36.31 1.87 -17.98
N ILE A 140 36.54 1.02 -16.99
CA ILE A 140 37.65 0.06 -16.97
C ILE A 140 37.32 -1.18 -17.80
N GLY A 141 36.04 -1.57 -17.92
CA GLY A 141 35.62 -2.75 -18.67
C GLY A 141 35.63 -2.62 -20.19
N MET A 142 35.77 -1.42 -20.77
CA MET A 142 35.81 -1.22 -22.24
C MET A 142 37.20 -1.44 -22.86
N SER A 143 38.23 -1.77 -22.07
CA SER A 143 39.59 -1.95 -22.56
C SER A 143 39.96 -3.40 -22.95
N CYS A 144 39.03 -4.33 -22.91
CA CYS A 144 39.33 -5.76 -23.16
C CYS A 144 38.50 -6.39 -24.29
N ILE A 145 38.20 -5.63 -25.33
CA ILE A 145 37.76 -6.22 -26.64
C ILE A 145 38.56 -5.53 -27.74
N GLY A 146 39.77 -6.03 -27.98
CA GLY A 146 40.57 -5.83 -29.15
C GLY A 146 40.90 -7.18 -29.78
#